data_1da3c61f839e58a5f8adddee8063e89a
#
_entry.id   1da3c61f839e58a5f8adddee8063e89a
#
_cell.length_a   1.000
_cell.length_b   1.000
_cell.length_c   1.000
_cell.angle_alpha   90.00
_cell.angle_beta   90.00
_cell.angle_gamma   90.00
#
_symmetry.space_group_name_H-M   'P 1'
#
loop_
_entity.id
_entity.type
_entity.pdbx_description
1 polymer ?
#
loop_
_entity_poly.entity_id
_entity_poly.type
_entity_poly.pdbx_seq_one_letter_code
_entity_poly.pdbx_strand_id
1 'polypeptide(L)'
;MLDKVKQMMELKRQADQLKKELEAIKLEVTEARGIKVVINGAQIVQSIEIDDSLLSPASKNRIQMDLLRSINTAVKKSQQQAANKMKNMPGFNFPGM
;
A
#
# COMPACT_ATOMS: atom_id res chain seq x y z
N MET A 1 35.15 4.96 13.42
CA MET A 1 34.43 3.67 13.47
C MET A 1 33.11 3.75 14.23
N LEU A 2 33.09 4.41 15.38
CA LEU A 2 31.86 4.61 16.14
C LEU A 2 30.81 5.43 15.37
N ASP A 3 31.25 6.35 14.50
CA ASP A 3 30.32 7.20 13.72
C ASP A 3 29.55 6.42 12.67
N LYS A 4 30.20 5.42 12.04
CA LYS A 4 29.52 4.56 11.06
C LYS A 4 28.47 3.69 11.71
N VAL A 5 28.77 3.14 12.90
CA VAL A 5 27.81 2.33 13.64
C VAL A 5 26.60 3.16 14.05
N LYS A 6 26.83 4.38 14.54
CA LYS A 6 25.74 5.30 14.90
C LYS A 6 24.89 5.65 13.69
N GLN A 7 25.50 5.91 12.53
CA GLN A 7 24.77 6.21 11.30
C GLN A 7 23.93 5.04 10.84
N MET A 8 24.46 3.83 10.92
CA MET A 8 23.70 2.61 10.55
C MET A 8 22.52 2.36 11.49
N MET A 9 22.72 2.59 12.78
CA MET A 9 21.64 2.46 13.77
C MET A 9 20.56 3.50 13.54
N GLU A 10 20.94 4.73 13.21
CA GLU A 10 19.99 5.80 12.91
C GLU A 10 19.18 5.49 11.65
N LEU A 11 19.86 5.00 10.59
CA LEU A 11 19.18 4.62 9.37
C LEU A 11 18.18 3.48 9.61
N LYS A 12 18.58 2.50 10.42
CA LYS A 12 17.69 1.39 10.78
C LYS A 12 16.47 1.89 11.53
N ARG A 13 16.68 2.81 12.48
CA ARG A 13 15.59 3.40 13.26
C ARG A 13 14.62 4.13 12.36
N GLN A 14 15.13 4.91 11.41
CA GLN A 14 14.31 5.65 10.46
C GLN A 14 13.52 4.69 9.55
N ALA A 15 14.18 3.62 9.08
CA ALA A 15 13.53 2.61 8.25
C ALA A 15 12.42 1.88 9.00
N ASP A 16 12.66 1.50 10.26
CA ASP A 16 11.66 0.84 11.10
C ASP A 16 10.48 1.76 11.38
N GLN A 17 10.74 3.05 11.63
CA GLN A 17 9.69 4.03 11.84
C GLN A 17 8.87 4.25 10.58
N LEU A 18 9.51 4.36 9.42
CA LEU A 18 8.84 4.48 8.14
C LEU A 18 7.93 3.29 7.89
N LYS A 19 8.42 2.09 8.14
CA LYS A 19 7.64 0.86 7.99
C LYS A 19 6.37 0.90 8.84
N LYS A 20 6.49 1.30 10.11
CA LYS A 20 5.34 1.43 11.01
C LYS A 20 4.34 2.46 10.51
N GLU A 21 4.83 3.60 10.03
CA GLU A 21 3.97 4.64 9.50
C GLU A 21 3.24 4.20 8.24
N LEU A 22 3.92 3.47 7.35
CA LEU A 22 3.29 2.91 6.15
C LEU A 22 2.24 1.87 6.49
N GLU A 23 2.52 1.00 7.46
CA GLU A 23 1.57 -0.01 7.90
C GLU A 23 0.31 0.60 8.52
N ALA A 24 0.43 1.79 9.11
CA ALA A 24 -0.69 2.50 9.73
C ALA A 24 -1.56 3.24 8.71
N ILE A 25 -1.09 3.46 7.50
CA ILE A 25 -1.88 4.11 6.45
C ILE A 25 -2.93 3.11 5.95
N LYS A 26 -4.18 3.55 5.95
CA LYS A 26 -5.30 2.75 5.45
C LYS A 26 -5.85 3.38 4.19
N LEU A 27 -5.86 2.62 3.09
CA LEU A 27 -6.35 3.07 1.80
C LEU A 27 -7.53 2.18 1.39
N GLU A 28 -8.64 2.81 1.02
CA GLU A 28 -9.82 2.11 0.52
C GLU A 28 -9.94 2.33 -0.98
N VAL A 29 -10.14 1.25 -1.71
CA VAL A 29 -10.29 1.29 -3.17
C VAL A 29 -11.65 0.71 -3.52
N THR A 30 -12.47 1.54 -4.15
CA THR A 30 -13.82 1.17 -4.61
C THR A 30 -13.95 1.39 -6.12
N GLU A 31 -12.95 0.98 -6.88
CA GLU A 31 -12.90 1.20 -8.32
C GLU A 31 -14.01 0.46 -9.05
N ALA A 32 -14.25 -0.79 -8.65
CA ALA A 32 -15.31 -1.61 -9.23
C ALA A 32 -16.53 -1.57 -8.32
N ARG A 33 -17.71 -1.42 -8.92
CA ARG A 33 -18.98 -1.36 -8.18
C ARG A 33 -19.21 -2.67 -7.41
N GLY A 34 -19.43 -2.54 -6.11
CA GLY A 34 -19.71 -3.68 -5.24
C GLY A 34 -18.48 -4.40 -4.72
N ILE A 35 -17.28 -3.91 -5.03
CA ILE A 35 -16.03 -4.49 -4.54
C ILE A 35 -15.21 -3.40 -3.86
N LYS A 36 -14.82 -3.65 -2.61
CA LYS A 36 -13.96 -2.76 -1.85
C LYS A 36 -12.70 -3.51 -1.42
N VAL A 37 -11.54 -2.93 -1.73
CA VAL A 37 -10.24 -3.45 -1.30
C VAL A 37 -9.63 -2.46 -0.33
N VAL A 38 -9.19 -2.94 0.82
CA VAL A 38 -8.46 -2.14 1.80
C VAL A 38 -7.01 -2.61 1.80
N ILE A 39 -6.10 -1.66 1.61
CA ILE A 39 -4.66 -1.91 1.58
C ILE A 39 -3.96 -0.89 2.46
N ASN A 40 -2.84 -1.26 3.07
CA ASN A 40 -2.02 -0.29 3.80
C ASN A 40 -0.93 0.29 2.91
N GLY A 41 -0.15 1.24 3.46
CA GLY A 41 0.94 1.88 2.72
C GLY A 41 2.14 0.96 2.48
N ALA A 42 2.19 -0.18 3.15
CA ALA A 42 3.24 -1.19 2.97
C ALA A 42 2.88 -2.23 1.91
N GLN A 43 1.85 -1.97 1.10
CA GLN A 43 1.38 -2.83 0.02
C GLN A 43 0.81 -4.17 0.51
N ILE A 44 0.23 -4.18 1.70
CA ILE A 44 -0.43 -5.38 2.24
C ILE A 44 -1.93 -5.17 2.14
N VAL A 45 -2.60 -6.04 1.38
CA VAL A 45 -4.05 -6.06 1.31
C VAL A 45 -4.59 -6.60 2.63
N GLN A 46 -5.45 -5.82 3.29
CA GLN A 46 -5.96 -6.13 4.62
C GLN A 46 -7.36 -6.74 4.57
N SER A 47 -8.18 -6.31 3.62
CA SER A 47 -9.51 -6.88 3.47
C SER A 47 -10.03 -6.69 2.05
N ILE A 48 -10.96 -7.56 1.69
CA ILE A 48 -11.70 -7.50 0.44
C ILE A 48 -13.15 -7.72 0.78
N GLU A 49 -14.01 -6.78 0.37
CA GLU A 49 -15.46 -6.91 0.54
C GLU A 49 -16.12 -7.00 -0.83
N ILE A 50 -16.98 -8.00 -1.00
CA ILE A 50 -17.74 -8.20 -2.22
C ILE A 50 -19.21 -8.18 -1.86
N ASP A 51 -19.98 -7.32 -2.52
CA ASP A 51 -21.42 -7.21 -2.28
C ASP A 51 -22.10 -8.52 -2.65
N ASP A 52 -23.00 -8.97 -1.76
CA ASP A 52 -23.75 -10.23 -1.96
C ASP A 52 -24.50 -10.23 -3.29
N SER A 53 -24.97 -9.09 -3.75
CA SER A 53 -25.70 -8.96 -5.01
C SER A 53 -24.88 -9.38 -6.23
N LEU A 54 -23.53 -9.39 -6.12
CA LEU A 54 -22.65 -9.82 -7.21
C LEU A 54 -22.44 -11.32 -7.23
N LEU A 55 -22.77 -12.03 -6.17
CA LEU A 55 -22.45 -13.44 -6.01
C LEU A 55 -23.46 -14.33 -6.76
N SER A 56 -23.08 -14.68 -7.98
CA SER A 56 -23.81 -15.65 -8.79
C SER A 56 -22.86 -16.35 -9.74
N PRO A 57 -23.14 -17.58 -10.17
CA PRO A 57 -22.28 -18.27 -11.13
C PRO A 57 -22.11 -17.48 -12.44
N ALA A 58 -23.13 -16.73 -12.85
CA ALA A 58 -23.07 -15.93 -14.07
C ALA A 58 -22.12 -14.75 -13.96
N SER A 59 -21.83 -14.28 -12.74
CA SER A 59 -20.96 -13.12 -12.48
C SER A 59 -19.50 -13.50 -12.22
N LYS A 60 -19.17 -14.77 -12.22
CA LYS A 60 -17.82 -15.25 -11.87
C LYS A 60 -16.72 -14.52 -12.63
N ASN A 61 -16.81 -14.48 -13.95
CA ASN A 61 -15.77 -13.87 -14.79
C ASN A 61 -15.65 -12.37 -14.54
N ARG A 62 -16.79 -11.70 -14.39
CA ARG A 62 -16.81 -10.27 -14.07
C ARG A 62 -16.15 -9.99 -12.74
N ILE A 63 -16.48 -10.76 -11.72
CA ILE A 63 -15.89 -10.59 -10.38
C ILE A 63 -14.39 -10.78 -10.44
N GLN A 64 -13.91 -11.80 -11.14
CA GLN A 64 -12.48 -12.07 -11.27
C GLN A 64 -11.75 -10.89 -11.91
N MET A 65 -12.29 -10.33 -12.98
CA MET A 65 -11.66 -9.20 -13.67
C MET A 65 -11.72 -7.93 -12.84
N ASP A 66 -12.86 -7.65 -12.22
CA ASP A 66 -13.03 -6.46 -11.39
C ASP A 66 -12.14 -6.53 -10.15
N LEU A 67 -12.01 -7.71 -9.56
CA LEU A 67 -11.15 -7.90 -8.39
C LEU A 67 -9.68 -7.71 -8.76
N LEU A 68 -9.25 -8.30 -9.87
CA LEU A 68 -7.88 -8.14 -10.36
C LEU A 68 -7.54 -6.66 -10.57
N ARG A 69 -8.43 -5.93 -11.24
CA ARG A 69 -8.25 -4.49 -11.47
C ARG A 69 -8.22 -3.71 -10.16
N SER A 70 -9.11 -4.03 -9.24
CA SER A 70 -9.20 -3.35 -7.94
C SER A 70 -7.92 -3.56 -7.12
N ILE A 71 -7.39 -4.78 -7.10
CA ILE A 71 -6.16 -5.09 -6.38
C ILE A 71 -4.98 -4.35 -7.00
N ASN A 72 -4.87 -4.34 -8.32
CA ASN A 72 -3.78 -3.64 -9.01
C ASN A 72 -3.84 -2.12 -8.78
N THR A 73 -5.04 -1.55 -8.77
CA THR A 73 -5.24 -0.13 -8.43
C THR A 73 -4.84 0.13 -6.98
N ALA A 74 -5.21 -0.76 -6.07
CA ALA A 74 -4.85 -0.63 -4.65
C ALA A 74 -3.32 -0.64 -4.47
N VAL A 75 -2.63 -1.56 -5.12
CA VAL A 75 -1.16 -1.64 -5.07
C VAL A 75 -0.54 -0.35 -5.59
N LYS A 76 -1.03 0.18 -6.70
CA LYS A 76 -0.55 1.45 -7.25
C LYS A 76 -0.71 2.60 -6.26
N LYS A 77 -1.89 2.72 -5.65
CA LYS A 77 -2.15 3.77 -4.66
C LYS A 77 -1.24 3.63 -3.45
N SER A 78 -1.03 2.40 -2.99
CA SER A 78 -0.12 2.13 -1.88
C SER A 78 1.31 2.56 -2.22
N GLN A 79 1.78 2.21 -3.42
CA GLN A 79 3.12 2.61 -3.89
C GLN A 79 3.26 4.13 -3.97
N GLN A 80 2.25 4.83 -4.45
CA GLN A 80 2.25 6.29 -4.52
C GLN A 80 2.31 6.92 -3.14
N GLN A 81 1.55 6.39 -2.19
CA GLN A 81 1.56 6.88 -0.81
C GLN A 81 2.91 6.63 -0.15
N ALA A 82 3.50 5.46 -0.37
CA ALA A 82 4.82 5.14 0.15
C ALA A 82 5.88 6.09 -0.42
N ALA A 83 5.84 6.34 -1.72
CA ALA A 83 6.78 7.26 -2.38
C ALA A 83 6.62 8.68 -1.84
N ASN A 84 5.39 9.16 -1.67
CA ASN A 84 5.12 10.48 -1.12
C ASN A 84 5.63 10.60 0.32
N LYS A 85 5.43 9.57 1.13
CA LYS A 85 5.90 9.56 2.52
C LYS A 85 7.41 9.62 2.59
N MET A 86 8.09 8.83 1.77
CA MET A 86 9.56 8.81 1.70
C MET A 86 10.11 10.15 1.21
N LYS A 87 9.45 10.75 0.23
CA LYS A 87 9.86 12.03 -0.36
C LYS A 87 9.81 13.16 0.66
N ASN A 88 8.88 13.11 1.59
CA ASN A 88 8.68 14.14 2.61
C ASN A 88 9.48 13.88 3.88
N MET A 89 10.21 12.78 3.97
CA MET A 89 11.03 12.49 5.14
C MET A 89 12.34 13.27 5.11
N PRO A 90 12.73 13.91 6.23
CA PRO A 90 14.02 14.58 6.32
C PRO A 90 15.17 13.57 6.16
N GLY A 91 16.16 13.92 5.37
CA GLY A 91 17.34 13.08 5.17
C GLY A 91 17.21 12.02 4.10
N PHE A 92 16.02 11.82 3.55
CA PHE A 92 15.83 10.94 2.39
C PHE A 92 15.97 11.76 1.12
N ASN A 93 17.09 11.59 0.46
CA ASN A 93 17.37 12.25 -0.80
C ASN A 93 17.64 11.16 -1.83
N PHE A 94 16.62 10.86 -2.64
CA PHE A 94 16.72 9.82 -3.65
C PHE A 94 17.06 10.44 -5.00
N PRO A 95 18.23 10.13 -5.57
CA PRO A 95 18.58 10.63 -6.90
C PRO A 95 17.57 10.16 -7.94
N GLY A 96 17.09 11.08 -8.76
CA GLY A 96 16.16 10.76 -9.83
C GLY A 96 14.68 10.75 -9.46
N MET A 97 14.34 11.17 -8.27
CA MET A 97 12.95 11.32 -7.85
C MET A 97 12.50 12.78 -7.82
#